data_4aac2841d6de03524bd1ab0fe9f7a015
#
_entry.id   4aac2841d6de03524bd1ab0fe9f7a015
#
_cell.length_a   1.000
_cell.length_b   1.000
_cell.length_c   1.000
_cell.angle_alpha   90.00
_cell.angle_beta   90.00
_cell.angle_gamma   90.00
#
_symmetry.space_group_name_H-M   'P 1'
#
loop_
_entity.id
_entity.type
_entity.pdbx_description
1 polymer ?
#
loop_
_entity_poly.entity_id
_entity_poly.type
_entity_poly.pdbx_seq_one_letter_code
_entity_poly.pdbx_strand_id
1 'polypeptide(L)'
;MSTKVKISEQVSAMFQKKLPKKCSDPGMFTIPCTIGGVKVKRAMLDLFASINVMPYSLYETLKLGPLRETSVVIQLADRSNTYPRGVIEDVLVELDKLVFLAHFYVIFMNHDEYATSILLGRPF
;
A
#
# COMPACT_ATOMS: atom_id res chain seq x y z
N MET A 1 -20.61 4.74 -8.48
CA MET A 1 -19.89 5.98 -8.18
C MET A 1 -18.54 5.65 -7.59
N SER A 2 -17.47 6.17 -8.16
CA SER A 2 -16.13 5.88 -7.67
C SER A 2 -15.71 6.85 -6.57
N THR A 3 -14.94 6.36 -5.61
CA THR A 3 -14.39 7.17 -4.54
C THR A 3 -12.91 7.42 -4.81
N LYS A 4 -12.51 8.69 -4.83
CA LYS A 4 -11.10 9.04 -5.03
C LYS A 4 -10.39 9.17 -3.69
N VAL A 5 -9.23 8.56 -3.61
CA VAL A 5 -8.36 8.61 -2.44
C VAL A 5 -7.01 9.17 -2.87
N LYS A 6 -6.50 10.15 -2.12
CA LYS A 6 -5.20 10.75 -2.39
C LYS A 6 -4.12 10.08 -1.56
N ILE A 7 -2.93 10.01 -2.13
CA ILE A 7 -1.76 9.49 -1.43
C ILE A 7 -0.66 10.57 -1.41
N SER A 8 0.34 10.36 -0.55
CA SER A 8 1.43 11.32 -0.40
C SER A 8 2.31 11.41 -1.65
N GLU A 9 3.08 12.49 -1.77
CA GLU A 9 4.02 12.65 -2.87
C GLU A 9 5.07 11.55 -2.89
N GLN A 10 5.52 11.09 -1.73
CA GLN A 10 6.52 10.03 -1.64
C GLN A 10 5.98 8.72 -2.22
N VAL A 11 4.78 8.35 -1.82
CA VAL A 11 4.16 7.11 -2.31
C VAL A 11 3.79 7.25 -3.78
N SER A 12 3.32 8.43 -4.19
CA SER A 12 3.03 8.71 -5.59
C SER A 12 4.26 8.53 -6.47
N ALA A 13 5.43 9.00 -6.00
CA ALA A 13 6.68 8.85 -6.72
C ALA A 13 7.04 7.37 -6.93
N MET A 14 6.75 6.52 -5.95
CA MET A 14 6.95 5.07 -6.09
C MET A 14 6.10 4.49 -7.23
N PHE A 15 4.83 4.89 -7.30
CA PHE A 15 3.92 4.41 -8.35
C PHE A 15 4.33 4.90 -9.73
N GLN A 16 4.99 6.03 -9.81
CA GLN A 16 5.40 6.66 -11.07
C GLN A 16 6.82 6.31 -11.50
N LYS A 17 7.46 5.34 -10.85
CA LYS A 17 8.85 4.93 -11.10
C LYS A 17 9.87 6.04 -10.84
N LYS A 18 9.52 7.02 -10.05
CA LYS A 18 10.46 8.06 -9.66
C LYS A 18 11.19 7.61 -8.42
N LEU A 19 12.51 7.83 -8.38
CA LEU A 19 13.26 7.55 -7.17
C LEU A 19 12.82 8.52 -6.09
N PRO A 20 12.32 8.02 -4.95
CA PRO A 20 11.96 8.93 -3.88
C PRO A 20 13.23 9.57 -3.34
N LYS A 21 13.18 10.86 -3.13
CA LYS A 21 14.24 11.54 -2.40
C LYS A 21 14.24 11.00 -0.98
N LYS A 22 15.35 11.20 -0.25
CA LYS A 22 15.39 10.83 1.16
C LYS A 22 14.09 11.28 1.82
N CYS A 23 13.45 10.36 2.47
CA CYS A 23 12.15 10.61 3.06
C CYS A 23 12.26 11.71 4.12
N SER A 24 11.78 12.89 3.80
CA SER A 24 11.70 13.99 4.73
C SER A 24 10.25 14.32 5.07
N ASP A 25 9.31 13.52 4.57
CA ASP A 25 7.89 13.70 4.85
C ASP A 25 7.62 13.32 6.31
N PRO A 26 7.22 14.29 7.17
CA PRO A 26 7.00 14.00 8.59
C PRO A 26 5.85 13.05 8.85
N GLY A 27 4.99 12.80 7.85
CA GLY A 27 3.88 11.87 7.99
C GLY A 27 4.20 10.45 7.54
N MET A 28 5.45 10.15 7.20
CA MET A 28 5.83 8.87 6.61
C MET A 28 6.96 8.21 7.36
N PHE A 29 6.79 6.94 7.69
CA PHE A 29 7.77 6.13 8.42
C PHE A 29 7.93 4.77 7.77
N THR A 30 9.13 4.18 7.89
CA THR A 30 9.39 2.82 7.42
C THR A 30 9.62 1.93 8.64
N ILE A 31 8.88 0.84 8.73
CA ILE A 31 8.96 -0.07 9.87
C ILE A 31 8.95 -1.53 9.41
N PRO A 32 9.51 -2.45 10.21
CA PRO A 32 9.40 -3.88 9.94
C PRO A 32 7.95 -4.36 10.07
N CYS A 33 7.56 -5.27 9.18
CA CYS A 33 6.19 -5.75 9.14
C CYS A 33 6.13 -7.21 8.69
N THR A 34 5.17 -7.96 9.24
CA THR A 34 4.86 -9.32 8.79
C THR A 34 3.41 -9.35 8.36
N ILE A 35 3.15 -9.87 7.18
CA ILE A 35 1.80 -9.97 6.63
C ILE A 35 1.52 -11.42 6.26
N GLY A 36 0.44 -11.98 6.83
CA GLY A 36 0.08 -13.36 6.57
C GLY A 36 1.21 -14.34 6.89
N GLY A 37 2.03 -14.02 7.88
CA GLY A 37 3.17 -14.83 8.27
C GLY A 37 4.44 -14.64 7.45
N VAL A 38 4.42 -13.71 6.49
CA VAL A 38 5.57 -13.43 5.61
C VAL A 38 6.13 -12.05 5.93
N LYS A 39 7.44 -11.96 6.13
CA LYS A 39 8.09 -10.68 6.35
C LYS A 39 8.15 -9.88 5.05
N VAL A 40 7.71 -8.64 5.11
CA VAL A 40 7.82 -7.72 3.98
C VAL A 40 9.02 -6.80 4.20
N LYS A 41 9.67 -6.43 3.10
CA LYS A 41 10.87 -5.60 3.16
C LYS A 41 10.60 -4.24 3.76
N ARG A 42 9.47 -3.66 3.41
CA ARG A 42 9.11 -2.31 3.84
C ARG A 42 7.64 -2.21 4.11
N ALA A 43 7.32 -1.68 5.25
CA ALA A 43 5.99 -1.18 5.52
C ALA A 43 6.14 0.32 5.74
N MET A 44 5.51 1.11 4.89
CA MET A 44 5.56 2.56 4.98
C MET A 44 4.27 3.05 5.60
N LEU A 45 4.39 3.72 6.74
CA LEU A 45 3.26 4.36 7.38
C LEU A 45 3.09 5.74 6.79
N ASP A 46 1.92 6.00 6.22
CA ASP A 46 1.59 7.31 5.68
C ASP A 46 0.37 7.84 6.41
N LEU A 47 0.60 8.77 7.31
CA LEU A 47 -0.46 9.32 8.15
C LEU A 47 -1.47 10.16 7.36
N PHE A 48 -1.13 10.55 6.15
CA PHE A 48 -2.03 11.31 5.29
C PHE A 48 -2.85 10.44 4.35
N ALA A 49 -2.52 9.16 4.25
CA ALA A 49 -3.29 8.22 3.45
C ALA A 49 -4.46 7.69 4.28
N SER A 50 -5.57 7.42 3.61
CA SER A 50 -6.76 6.87 4.26
C SER A 50 -6.96 5.39 3.95
N ILE A 51 -6.05 4.78 3.21
CA ILE A 51 -6.14 3.38 2.80
C ILE A 51 -4.81 2.68 2.96
N ASN A 52 -4.86 1.35 2.97
CA ASN A 52 -3.67 0.52 2.90
C ASN A 52 -3.53 0.00 1.48
N VAL A 53 -2.30 -0.08 0.99
CA VAL A 53 -2.02 -0.47 -0.40
C VAL A 53 -0.93 -1.52 -0.43
N MET A 54 -1.09 -2.48 -1.34
CA MET A 54 -0.15 -3.59 -1.52
C MET A 54 0.12 -3.78 -3.01
N PRO A 55 1.38 -4.03 -3.42
CA PRO A 55 1.66 -4.38 -4.81
C PRO A 55 1.06 -5.73 -5.19
N TYR A 56 0.63 -5.86 -6.44
CA TYR A 56 0.06 -7.12 -6.92
C TYR A 56 1.03 -8.29 -6.79
N SER A 57 2.32 -8.06 -7.03
CA SER A 57 3.34 -9.10 -6.90
C SER A 57 3.42 -9.66 -5.47
N LEU A 58 3.29 -8.79 -4.49
CA LEU A 58 3.26 -9.23 -3.09
C LEU A 58 1.98 -10.01 -2.79
N TYR A 59 0.85 -9.52 -3.30
CA TYR A 59 -0.42 -10.21 -3.16
C TYR A 59 -0.35 -11.64 -3.69
N GLU A 60 0.25 -11.82 -4.86
CA GLU A 60 0.43 -13.16 -5.43
C GLU A 60 1.33 -14.04 -4.56
N THR A 61 2.40 -13.48 -4.06
CA THR A 61 3.35 -14.21 -3.20
C THR A 61 2.68 -14.68 -1.91
N LEU A 62 1.81 -13.86 -1.34
CA LEU A 62 1.17 -14.14 -0.07
C LEU A 62 -0.01 -15.11 -0.18
N LYS A 63 -0.52 -15.33 -1.38
CA LYS A 63 -1.64 -16.27 -1.63
C LYS A 63 -2.83 -15.99 -0.70
N LEU A 64 -3.27 -14.75 -0.68
CA LEU A 64 -4.29 -14.29 0.27
C LEU A 64 -5.72 -14.58 -0.16
N GLY A 65 -5.94 -15.21 -1.30
CA GLY A 65 -7.27 -15.54 -1.78
C GLY A 65 -7.77 -14.55 -2.83
N PRO A 66 -9.04 -14.62 -3.21
CA PRO A 66 -9.57 -13.80 -4.30
C PRO A 66 -9.72 -12.34 -3.90
N LEU A 67 -9.55 -11.44 -4.87
CA LEU A 67 -9.79 -10.02 -4.67
C LEU A 67 -11.27 -9.73 -4.86
N ARG A 68 -11.78 -8.78 -4.07
CA ARG A 68 -13.12 -8.24 -4.27
C ARG A 68 -13.03 -7.01 -5.15
N GLU A 69 -14.08 -6.76 -5.93
CA GLU A 69 -14.15 -5.57 -6.75
C GLU A 69 -14.24 -4.32 -5.88
N THR A 70 -13.71 -3.22 -6.40
CA THR A 70 -13.76 -1.94 -5.72
C THR A 70 -13.99 -0.82 -6.71
N SER A 71 -14.70 0.22 -6.28
CA SER A 71 -14.89 1.45 -7.04
C SER A 71 -13.90 2.54 -6.61
N VAL A 72 -13.01 2.22 -5.69
CA VAL A 72 -12.02 3.20 -5.22
C VAL A 72 -11.02 3.49 -6.32
N VAL A 73 -10.70 4.77 -6.49
CA VAL A 73 -9.68 5.25 -7.41
C VAL A 73 -8.64 6.00 -6.59
N ILE A 74 -7.37 5.65 -6.77
CA ILE A 74 -6.28 6.29 -6.05
C ILE A 74 -5.73 7.43 -6.89
N GLN A 75 -5.79 8.65 -6.38
CA GLN A 75 -5.26 9.82 -7.06
C GLN A 75 -3.83 10.07 -6.62
N LEU A 76 -2.92 10.15 -7.59
CA LEU A 76 -1.52 10.45 -7.35
C LEU A 76 -1.31 11.96 -7.21
N ALA A 77 -0.10 12.35 -6.81
CA ALA A 77 0.22 13.76 -6.58
C ALA A 77 0.09 14.61 -7.84
N ASP A 78 0.33 14.04 -9.02
CA ASP A 78 0.21 14.74 -10.29
C ASP A 78 -1.22 14.77 -10.83
N ARG A 79 -2.20 14.35 -10.00
CA ARG A 79 -3.62 14.25 -10.32
C ARG A 79 -4.00 13.11 -11.26
N SER A 80 -3.04 12.27 -11.67
CA SER A 80 -3.38 11.06 -12.40
C SER A 80 -4.04 10.06 -11.47
N ASN A 81 -4.77 9.10 -12.04
CA ASN A 81 -5.49 8.09 -11.28
C ASN A 81 -4.89 6.71 -11.48
N THR A 82 -4.90 5.93 -10.41
CA THR A 82 -4.56 4.52 -10.43
C THR A 82 -5.76 3.72 -9.97
N TYR A 83 -6.05 2.64 -10.69
CA TYR A 83 -7.22 1.81 -10.43
C TYR A 83 -6.76 0.49 -9.81
N PRO A 84 -7.13 0.22 -8.54
CA PRO A 84 -6.74 -1.03 -7.91
C PRO A 84 -7.31 -2.24 -8.66
N ARG A 85 -6.57 -3.34 -8.63
CA ARG A 85 -7.05 -4.62 -9.13
C ARG A 85 -8.20 -5.16 -8.30
N GLY A 86 -8.30 -4.71 -7.07
CA GLY A 86 -9.33 -5.11 -6.15
C GLY A 86 -8.88 -4.85 -4.73
N VAL A 87 -9.64 -5.37 -3.79
CA VAL A 87 -9.35 -5.23 -2.37
C VAL A 87 -9.31 -6.62 -1.73
N ILE A 88 -8.33 -6.83 -0.85
CA ILE A 88 -8.25 -8.02 -0.02
C ILE A 88 -8.53 -7.63 1.42
N GLU A 89 -9.46 -8.35 2.07
CA GLU A 89 -9.93 -8.02 3.42
C GLU A 89 -9.36 -8.94 4.47
N ASP A 90 -9.33 -8.46 5.70
CA ASP A 90 -8.98 -9.26 6.88
C ASP A 90 -7.60 -9.91 6.78
N VAL A 91 -6.63 -9.12 6.34
CA VAL A 91 -5.24 -9.55 6.27
C VAL A 91 -4.58 -9.29 7.62
N LEU A 92 -3.96 -10.33 8.18
CA LEU A 92 -3.28 -10.22 9.46
C LEU A 92 -1.96 -9.47 9.28
N VAL A 93 -1.82 -8.36 9.99
CA VAL A 93 -0.63 -7.51 9.94
C VAL A 93 0.01 -7.49 11.32
N GLU A 94 1.31 -7.74 11.37
CA GLU A 94 2.08 -7.68 12.60
C GLU A 94 3.16 -6.60 12.47
N LEU A 95 3.06 -5.58 13.30
CA LEU A 95 4.02 -4.48 13.38
C LEU A 95 4.62 -4.47 14.77
N ASP A 96 5.85 -4.94 14.89
CA ASP A 96 6.51 -5.08 16.18
C ASP A 96 5.62 -5.89 17.13
N LYS A 97 5.07 -5.26 18.16
CA LYS A 97 4.18 -5.93 19.12
C LYS A 97 2.71 -5.73 18.82
N LEU A 98 2.41 -5.01 17.75
CA LEU A 98 1.03 -4.72 17.37
C LEU A 98 0.55 -5.72 16.32
N VAL A 99 -0.61 -6.32 16.57
CA VAL A 99 -1.22 -7.28 15.65
C VAL A 99 -2.65 -6.81 15.36
N PHE A 100 -3.00 -6.72 14.07
CA PHE A 100 -4.33 -6.27 13.68
C PHE A 100 -4.72 -6.82 12.31
N LEU A 101 -6.00 -6.73 11.99
CA LEU A 101 -6.52 -7.09 10.66
C LEU A 101 -6.70 -5.82 9.83
N ALA A 102 -6.34 -5.87 8.57
CA ALA A 102 -6.42 -4.73 7.68
C ALA A 102 -6.92 -5.13 6.31
N HIS A 103 -7.53 -4.17 5.62
CA HIS A 103 -7.91 -4.32 4.21
C HIS A 103 -6.84 -3.63 3.36
N PHE A 104 -6.48 -4.27 2.25
CA PHE A 104 -5.49 -3.71 1.34
C PHE A 104 -6.06 -3.58 -0.06
N TYR A 105 -5.82 -2.43 -0.67
CA TYR A 105 -6.08 -2.24 -2.09
C TYR A 105 -4.85 -2.70 -2.85
N VAL A 106 -5.05 -3.56 -3.83
CA VAL A 106 -3.96 -4.21 -4.56
C VAL A 106 -3.78 -3.51 -5.89
N ILE A 107 -2.57 -3.00 -6.15
CA ILE A 107 -2.26 -2.28 -7.36
C ILE A 107 -1.12 -2.94 -8.12
N PHE A 108 -1.20 -2.89 -9.45
CA PHE A 108 -0.13 -3.36 -10.30
C PHE A 108 0.96 -2.30 -10.38
N MET A 109 2.21 -2.72 -10.15
CA MET A 109 3.39 -1.85 -10.24
C MET A 109 4.35 -2.41 -11.28
N ASN A 110 4.84 -1.53 -12.14
CA ASN A 110 5.67 -1.93 -13.29
C ASN A 110 7.16 -2.08 -12.99
N HIS A 111 7.56 -1.94 -11.73
CA HIS A 111 8.97 -2.03 -11.37
C HIS A 111 9.13 -2.83 -10.09
N ASP A 112 10.25 -3.52 -9.97
CA ASP A 112 10.47 -4.49 -8.90
C ASP A 112 10.99 -3.88 -7.60
N GLU A 113 11.43 -2.63 -7.64
CA GLU A 113 12.06 -1.98 -6.48
C GLU A 113 11.14 -1.96 -5.26
N TYR A 114 9.84 -1.81 -5.48
CA TYR A 114 8.87 -1.73 -4.39
C TYR A 114 7.93 -2.92 -4.35
N ALA A 115 8.31 -4.03 -5.00
CA ALA A 115 7.42 -5.18 -5.16
C ALA A 115 7.06 -5.87 -3.84
N THR A 116 7.85 -5.66 -2.79
CA THR A 116 7.60 -6.25 -1.47
C THR A 116 7.35 -5.18 -0.41
N SER A 117 6.90 -4.00 -0.83
CA SER A 117 6.59 -2.90 0.08
C SER A 117 5.10 -2.74 0.20
N ILE A 118 4.65 -2.34 1.39
CA ILE A 118 3.23 -2.00 1.59
C ILE A 118 3.11 -0.59 2.10
N LEU A 119 1.96 -0.01 1.88
CA LEU A 119 1.58 1.28 2.44
C LEU A 119 0.50 1.06 3.47
N LEU A 120 0.74 1.52 4.69
CA LEU A 120 -0.26 1.50 5.75
C LEU A 120 -0.74 2.92 5.98
N GLY A 121 -2.03 3.13 5.76
CA GLY A 121 -2.66 4.41 5.98
C GLY A 121 -3.13 4.56 7.41
N ARG A 122 -3.78 5.69 7.67
CA ARG A 122 -4.22 6.05 9.01
C ARG A 122 -5.28 5.12 9.62
N PRO A 123 -6.09 4.38 8.86
CA PRO A 123 -7.13 3.56 9.47
C PRO A 123 -6.67 2.29 10.17
N PHE A 124 -5.39 1.96 10.07
CA PHE A 124 -4.92 0.76 10.75
C PHE A 124 -5.03 0.88 12.26
#